data_93d9601d2506cca7cf1858309a3df332
#
_entry.id   93d9601d2506cca7cf1858309a3df332
#
_cell.length_a   1.000
_cell.length_b   1.000
_cell.length_c   1.000
_cell.angle_alpha   90.00
_cell.angle_beta   90.00
_cell.angle_gamma   90.00
#
_symmetry.space_group_name_H-M   'P 1'
#
loop_
_entity.id
_entity.type
_entity.pdbx_description
1 polymer ?
#
loop_
_entity_poly.entity_id
_entity_poly.type
_entity_poly.pdbx_seq_one_letter_code
_entity_poly.pdbx_strand_id
1 'polypeptide(L)'
;MRFFHSLICIDLMAKKSSAPVSKFFANDWPKDGPIDLNVHDLPHISSTTEWWYMHSHIQCGERNFSVFASFFKSAFGYDKKNKKAEYGYSVIWAISDLDQKKYHTVSLVDRRAPKIGIERIKKGELVKDPHLKRAALEMLEKGVVPYPDELLTRDVVIASDKLHLDFDGNTFHKKKNGNYVLHLHHAEL
;
A
#
# COMPACT_ATOMS: atom_id res chain seq x y z
N MET A 1 -19.77 -14.33 -11.48
CA MET A 1 -19.11 -13.02 -11.34
C MET A 1 -17.66 -13.30 -10.92
N ARG A 2 -16.72 -13.22 -11.85
CA ARG A 2 -15.32 -13.61 -11.60
C ARG A 2 -14.57 -12.44 -10.99
N PHE A 3 -14.12 -12.61 -9.76
CA PHE A 3 -13.25 -11.68 -9.05
C PHE A 3 -11.85 -11.70 -9.66
N PHE A 4 -11.56 -10.80 -10.60
CA PHE A 4 -10.19 -10.40 -10.90
C PHE A 4 -9.85 -9.24 -9.97
N HIS A 5 -9.45 -9.58 -8.74
CA HIS A 5 -8.93 -8.60 -7.80
C HIS A 5 -7.51 -8.21 -8.18
N SER A 6 -7.29 -6.96 -8.22
CA SER A 6 -6.10 -6.11 -8.01
C SER A 6 -4.77 -6.81 -7.60
N LEU A 7 -4.43 -7.92 -8.23
CA LEU A 7 -3.08 -8.50 -8.11
C LEU A 7 -2.03 -7.70 -8.90
N ILE A 8 -2.49 -6.80 -9.79
CA ILE A 8 -1.59 -6.06 -10.69
C ILE A 8 -0.82 -4.98 -9.93
N CYS A 9 -1.43 -4.33 -8.92
CA CYS A 9 -0.77 -3.24 -8.21
C CYS A 9 0.30 -3.73 -7.22
N ILE A 10 0.04 -4.86 -6.54
CA ILE A 10 1.03 -5.49 -5.64
C ILE A 10 2.21 -6.06 -6.43
N ASP A 11 1.96 -6.65 -7.61
CA ASP A 11 3.01 -7.16 -8.49
C ASP A 11 3.80 -6.04 -9.21
N LEU A 12 3.19 -4.86 -9.42
CA LEU A 12 3.90 -3.68 -9.95
C LEU A 12 5.03 -3.21 -9.01
N MET A 13 4.89 -3.44 -7.71
CA MET A 13 5.88 -3.04 -6.71
C MET A 13 6.85 -4.19 -6.30
N ALA A 14 6.48 -5.47 -6.48
CA ALA A 14 7.13 -6.60 -5.78
C ALA A 14 8.23 -7.35 -6.53
N LYS A 15 8.49 -7.16 -7.84
CA LYS A 15 9.47 -7.97 -8.57
C LYS A 15 10.77 -7.24 -8.93
N LYS A 16 11.82 -7.63 -8.20
CA LYS A 16 13.26 -7.56 -8.47
C LYS A 16 13.86 -6.17 -8.72
N SER A 17 14.19 -5.49 -7.64
CA SER A 17 15.45 -4.72 -7.59
C SER A 17 16.62 -5.71 -7.71
N SER A 18 17.48 -5.52 -8.70
CA SER A 18 18.62 -6.41 -8.99
C SER A 18 19.80 -6.27 -8.01
N ALA A 19 19.62 -5.62 -6.88
CA ALA A 19 20.57 -5.58 -5.78
C ALA A 19 19.83 -5.92 -4.48
N PRO A 20 20.43 -6.71 -3.58
CA PRO A 20 19.85 -6.93 -2.27
C PRO A 20 19.82 -5.60 -1.52
N VAL A 21 18.66 -4.95 -1.50
CA VAL A 21 18.41 -3.68 -0.81
C VAL A 21 18.81 -3.79 0.67
N SER A 22 18.75 -4.99 1.25
CA SER A 22 19.14 -5.30 2.63
C SER A 22 20.58 -4.93 3.03
N LYS A 23 21.52 -4.75 2.07
CA LYS A 23 22.90 -4.34 2.40
C LYS A 23 23.03 -2.85 2.77
N PHE A 24 22.01 -2.05 2.53
CA PHE A 24 22.06 -0.58 2.66
C PHE A 24 21.30 -0.04 3.87
N PHE A 25 20.57 -0.90 4.58
CA PHE A 25 19.75 -0.47 5.72
C PHE A 25 20.30 -0.99 7.03
N ALA A 26 20.22 -0.15 8.04
CA ALA A 26 20.42 -0.60 9.41
C ALA A 26 19.37 -1.68 9.75
N ASN A 27 19.76 -2.67 10.55
CA ASN A 27 18.81 -3.63 11.10
C ASN A 27 18.07 -2.94 12.24
N ASP A 28 16.86 -2.46 11.99
CA ASP A 28 15.97 -1.79 12.94
C ASP A 28 14.83 -2.71 13.42
N TRP A 29 14.91 -4.01 13.09
CA TRP A 29 13.98 -4.99 13.60
C TRP A 29 14.25 -5.31 15.08
N PRO A 30 13.20 -5.45 15.89
CA PRO A 30 13.36 -5.89 17.26
C PRO A 30 14.01 -7.28 17.31
N LYS A 31 14.67 -7.59 18.43
CA LYS A 31 15.28 -8.91 18.66
C LYS A 31 14.17 -9.98 18.73
N ASP A 32 14.53 -11.21 18.33
CA ASP A 32 13.66 -12.37 18.51
C ASP A 32 13.19 -12.50 19.96
N GLY A 33 11.92 -12.79 20.13
CA GLY A 33 11.31 -12.90 21.44
C GLY A 33 9.78 -12.83 21.40
N PRO A 34 9.12 -12.68 22.54
CA PRO A 34 7.69 -12.44 22.60
C PRO A 34 7.31 -11.16 21.84
N ILE A 35 6.16 -11.17 21.18
CA ILE A 35 5.66 -10.00 20.46
C ILE A 35 5.32 -8.89 21.47
N ASP A 36 5.98 -7.73 21.30
CA ASP A 36 5.66 -6.50 21.99
C ASP A 36 5.18 -5.47 20.96
N LEU A 37 3.88 -5.17 20.96
CA LEU A 37 3.27 -4.23 20.02
C LEU A 37 3.73 -2.77 20.22
N ASN A 38 4.49 -2.46 21.28
CA ASN A 38 5.10 -1.13 21.40
C ASN A 38 6.34 -0.96 20.52
N VAL A 39 6.88 -2.08 20.03
CA VAL A 39 8.09 -2.11 19.20
C VAL A 39 7.81 -2.74 17.84
N HIS A 40 7.05 -3.85 17.80
CA HIS A 40 6.85 -4.63 16.58
C HIS A 40 5.87 -4.01 15.60
N ASP A 41 5.03 -3.06 16.02
CA ASP A 41 4.12 -2.33 15.12
C ASP A 41 4.71 -1.00 14.60
N LEU A 42 5.93 -0.65 15.04
CA LEU A 42 6.61 0.54 14.55
C LEU A 42 7.04 0.37 13.08
N PRO A 43 7.09 1.46 12.32
CA PRO A 43 7.65 1.45 10.98
C PRO A 43 9.16 1.14 10.97
N HIS A 44 9.60 0.26 10.07
CA HIS A 44 10.99 -0.17 9.94
C HIS A 44 11.63 0.41 8.66
N ILE A 45 12.70 1.17 8.82
CA ILE A 45 13.42 1.79 7.67
C ILE A 45 14.11 0.73 6.83
N SER A 46 14.59 -0.36 7.47
CA SER A 46 15.30 -1.46 6.79
C SER A 46 14.41 -2.32 5.89
N SER A 47 13.09 -2.24 6.06
CA SER A 47 12.15 -3.05 5.28
C SER A 47 12.12 -2.65 3.81
N THR A 48 12.29 -3.63 2.93
CA THR A 48 12.06 -3.46 1.48
C THR A 48 10.58 -3.44 1.13
N THR A 49 9.78 -4.17 1.90
CA THR A 49 8.33 -4.16 1.84
C THR A 49 7.80 -4.25 3.26
N GLU A 50 6.88 -3.38 3.57
CA GLU A 50 6.22 -3.34 4.86
C GLU A 50 4.76 -2.99 4.64
N TRP A 51 3.89 -3.68 5.37
CA TRP A 51 2.46 -3.36 5.34
C TRP A 51 1.87 -3.43 6.74
N TRP A 52 0.94 -2.54 6.98
CA TRP A 52 0.10 -2.52 8.17
C TRP A 52 -1.32 -2.78 7.73
N TYR A 53 -1.98 -3.73 8.35
CA TYR A 53 -3.36 -4.04 8.01
C TYR A 53 -4.23 -4.21 9.24
N MET A 54 -5.50 -3.96 9.06
CA MET A 54 -6.54 -4.22 10.04
C MET A 54 -7.71 -4.93 9.36
N HIS A 55 -8.23 -5.94 10.03
CA HIS A 55 -9.49 -6.56 9.68
C HIS A 55 -10.36 -6.61 10.92
N SER A 56 -11.63 -6.19 10.82
CA SER A 56 -12.56 -6.14 11.93
C SER A 56 -13.97 -6.43 11.48
N HIS A 57 -14.74 -7.05 12.36
CA HIS A 57 -16.19 -7.12 12.28
C HIS A 57 -16.77 -6.12 13.28
N ILE A 58 -17.65 -5.25 12.82
CA ILE A 58 -18.27 -4.22 13.65
C ILE A 58 -19.79 -4.30 13.53
N GLN A 59 -20.46 -3.99 14.62
CA GLN A 59 -21.89 -3.82 14.66
C GLN A 59 -22.22 -2.34 14.90
N CYS A 60 -23.08 -1.78 14.08
CA CYS A 60 -23.55 -0.41 14.21
C CYS A 60 -25.09 -0.41 14.19
N GLY A 61 -25.69 -0.21 15.36
CA GLY A 61 -27.12 -0.48 15.53
C GLY A 61 -27.45 -1.94 15.27
N GLU A 62 -28.36 -2.19 14.35
CA GLU A 62 -28.74 -3.55 13.91
C GLU A 62 -27.94 -4.07 12.72
N ARG A 63 -27.04 -3.24 12.16
CA ARG A 63 -26.26 -3.58 10.95
C ARG A 63 -24.87 -4.12 11.31
N ASN A 64 -24.47 -5.13 10.56
CA ASN A 64 -23.17 -5.80 10.68
C ASN A 64 -22.28 -5.47 9.50
N PHE A 65 -21.03 -5.13 9.77
CA PHE A 65 -20.03 -4.79 8.77
C PHE A 65 -18.77 -5.61 8.95
N SER A 66 -18.10 -5.90 7.84
CA SER A 66 -16.72 -6.34 7.81
C SER A 66 -15.87 -5.22 7.21
N VAL A 67 -14.83 -4.80 7.92
CA VAL A 67 -13.92 -3.71 7.51
C VAL A 67 -12.52 -4.28 7.34
N PHE A 68 -11.90 -3.99 6.23
CA PHE A 68 -10.50 -4.30 5.95
C PHE A 68 -9.78 -3.04 5.47
N ALA A 69 -8.57 -2.81 5.96
CA ALA A 69 -7.70 -1.78 5.44
C ALA A 69 -6.24 -2.25 5.47
N SER A 70 -5.47 -1.89 4.46
CA SER A 70 -4.05 -2.21 4.37
C SER A 70 -3.26 -1.05 3.76
N PHE A 71 -2.18 -0.68 4.41
CA PHE A 71 -1.26 0.39 4.04
C PHE A 71 0.06 -0.25 3.65
N PHE A 72 0.59 0.07 2.48
CA PHE A 72 1.80 -0.54 1.93
C PHE A 72 2.91 0.49 1.72
N LYS A 73 4.11 0.08 2.08
CA LYS A 73 5.38 0.72 1.72
C LYS A 73 6.23 -0.32 1.00
N SER A 74 6.65 -0.05 -0.23
CA SER A 74 7.48 -0.97 -1.03
C SER A 74 8.61 -0.23 -1.72
N ALA A 75 9.84 -0.73 -1.57
CA ALA A 75 10.99 -0.18 -2.26
C ALA A 75 10.94 -0.56 -3.75
N PHE A 76 11.03 0.41 -4.64
CA PHE A 76 11.11 0.20 -6.08
C PHE A 76 12.45 0.62 -6.69
N GLY A 77 13.28 1.35 -5.96
CA GLY A 77 14.56 1.82 -6.42
C GLY A 77 15.50 2.18 -5.27
N TYR A 78 16.69 2.61 -5.65
CA TYR A 78 17.70 3.11 -4.73
C TYR A 78 18.41 4.30 -5.35
N ASP A 79 18.30 5.45 -4.72
CA ASP A 79 19.05 6.65 -5.09
C ASP A 79 20.50 6.51 -4.61
N LYS A 80 21.40 6.20 -5.55
CA LYS A 80 22.82 6.01 -5.28
C LYS A 80 23.50 7.31 -4.82
N LYS A 81 23.03 8.47 -5.27
CA LYS A 81 23.61 9.77 -4.92
C LYS A 81 23.34 10.11 -3.46
N ASN A 82 22.10 9.94 -3.04
CA ASN A 82 21.67 10.26 -1.67
C ASN A 82 21.71 9.05 -0.72
N LYS A 83 22.09 7.87 -1.24
CA LYS A 83 22.15 6.60 -0.48
C LYS A 83 20.84 6.27 0.22
N LYS A 84 19.71 6.52 -0.45
CA LYS A 84 18.37 6.30 0.09
C LYS A 84 17.57 5.36 -0.80
N ALA A 85 16.77 4.49 -0.17
CA ALA A 85 15.78 3.74 -0.91
C ALA A 85 14.65 4.65 -1.37
N GLU A 86 14.13 4.36 -2.55
CA GLU A 86 12.95 5.00 -3.10
C GLU A 86 11.76 4.09 -2.84
N TYR A 87 10.78 4.59 -2.11
CA TYR A 87 9.59 3.84 -1.74
C TYR A 87 8.38 4.32 -2.53
N GLY A 88 7.55 3.37 -2.93
CA GLY A 88 6.19 3.61 -3.38
C GLY A 88 5.20 3.20 -2.30
N TYR A 89 4.05 3.82 -2.32
CA TYR A 89 3.02 3.69 -1.30
C TYR A 89 1.68 3.33 -1.94
N SER A 90 0.91 2.54 -1.23
CA SER A 90 -0.49 2.31 -1.60
C SER A 90 -1.32 2.02 -0.37
N VAL A 91 -2.60 2.34 -0.45
CA VAL A 91 -3.59 1.97 0.54
C VAL A 91 -4.80 1.36 -0.16
N ILE A 92 -5.27 0.26 0.39
CA ILE A 92 -6.52 -0.37 -0.03
C ILE A 92 -7.40 -0.56 1.20
N TRP A 93 -8.67 -0.28 1.05
CA TRP A 93 -9.63 -0.63 2.07
C TRP A 93 -10.94 -1.10 1.45
N ALA A 94 -11.68 -1.87 2.21
CA ALA A 94 -12.99 -2.38 1.83
C ALA A 94 -13.92 -2.43 3.03
N ILE A 95 -15.18 -2.13 2.79
CA ILE A 95 -16.25 -2.25 3.76
C ILE A 95 -17.36 -3.11 3.13
N SER A 96 -17.69 -4.21 3.79
CA SER A 96 -18.80 -5.07 3.41
C SER A 96 -19.95 -4.85 4.40
N ASP A 97 -21.08 -4.34 3.91
CA ASP A 97 -22.33 -4.35 4.61
C ASP A 97 -22.96 -5.75 4.47
N LEU A 98 -22.91 -6.51 5.55
CA LEU A 98 -23.34 -7.91 5.51
C LEU A 98 -24.86 -8.06 5.39
N ASP A 99 -25.61 -7.10 5.94
CA ASP A 99 -27.07 -7.14 5.95
C ASP A 99 -27.65 -6.67 4.60
N GLN A 100 -27.08 -5.61 4.03
CA GLN A 100 -27.50 -5.11 2.72
C GLN A 100 -26.78 -5.78 1.54
N LYS A 101 -25.79 -6.66 1.81
CA LYS A 101 -24.98 -7.34 0.79
C LYS A 101 -24.30 -6.36 -0.16
N LYS A 102 -23.84 -5.21 0.36
CA LYS A 102 -23.11 -4.17 -0.37
C LYS A 102 -21.62 -4.25 -0.06
N TYR A 103 -20.81 -3.87 -1.04
CA TYR A 103 -19.37 -3.86 -0.94
C TYR A 103 -18.82 -2.56 -1.48
N HIS A 104 -18.06 -1.86 -0.66
CA HIS A 104 -17.38 -0.63 -1.02
C HIS A 104 -15.89 -0.85 -0.89
N THR A 105 -15.12 -0.40 -1.86
CA THR A 105 -13.66 -0.51 -1.86
C THR A 105 -13.03 0.73 -2.48
N VAL A 106 -11.87 1.09 -1.95
CA VAL A 106 -10.99 2.13 -2.50
C VAL A 106 -9.59 1.55 -2.58
N SER A 107 -8.90 1.83 -3.67
CA SER A 107 -7.51 1.47 -3.88
C SER A 107 -6.76 2.71 -4.40
N LEU A 108 -5.83 3.22 -3.59
CA LEU A 108 -5.02 4.37 -3.93
C LEU A 108 -3.56 3.96 -4.06
N VAL A 109 -2.90 4.41 -5.11
CA VAL A 109 -1.49 4.09 -5.39
C VAL A 109 -0.65 5.35 -5.56
N ASP A 110 0.63 5.23 -5.32
CA ASP A 110 1.61 6.32 -5.44
C ASP A 110 1.45 7.06 -6.78
N ARG A 111 1.41 8.40 -6.73
CA ARG A 111 1.29 9.25 -7.91
C ARG A 111 2.40 9.05 -8.96
N ARG A 112 3.52 8.42 -8.58
CA ARG A 112 4.60 8.02 -9.49
C ARG A 112 4.35 6.67 -10.16
N ALA A 113 3.28 5.94 -9.78
CA ALA A 113 2.97 4.60 -10.33
C ALA A 113 2.92 4.58 -11.86
N PRO A 114 2.30 5.55 -12.57
CA PRO A 114 2.34 5.57 -14.04
C PRO A 114 3.75 5.62 -14.59
N LYS A 115 4.60 6.51 -14.08
CA LYS A 115 6.00 6.63 -14.52
C LYS A 115 6.80 5.37 -14.26
N ILE A 116 6.69 4.80 -13.06
CA ILE A 116 7.36 3.56 -12.67
C ILE A 116 6.89 2.41 -13.56
N GLY A 117 5.58 2.32 -13.82
CA GLY A 117 4.98 1.32 -14.70
C GLY A 117 5.53 1.40 -16.12
N ILE A 118 5.59 2.58 -16.70
CA ILE A 118 6.17 2.80 -18.05
C ILE A 118 7.61 2.31 -18.10
N GLU A 119 8.45 2.69 -17.15
CA GLU A 119 9.86 2.29 -17.11
C GLU A 119 10.00 0.77 -17.04
N ARG A 120 9.20 0.11 -16.21
CA ARG A 120 9.24 -1.34 -16.04
C ARG A 120 8.70 -2.10 -17.27
N ILE A 121 7.63 -1.59 -17.89
CA ILE A 121 7.10 -2.15 -19.14
C ILE A 121 8.14 -2.03 -20.25
N LYS A 122 8.82 -0.88 -20.39
CA LYS A 122 9.89 -0.69 -21.39
C LYS A 122 11.06 -1.65 -21.18
N LYS A 123 11.37 -2.01 -19.94
CA LYS A 123 12.37 -3.03 -19.58
C LYS A 123 11.87 -4.47 -19.77
N GLY A 124 10.61 -4.69 -20.13
CA GLY A 124 10.03 -6.03 -20.31
C GLY A 124 9.73 -6.77 -19.00
N GLU A 125 9.60 -6.07 -17.89
CA GLU A 125 9.43 -6.67 -16.56
C GLU A 125 7.96 -6.99 -16.22
N LEU A 126 6.97 -6.24 -16.75
CA LEU A 126 5.57 -6.34 -16.31
C LEU A 126 4.64 -6.99 -17.32
N VAL A 127 4.79 -6.70 -18.60
CA VAL A 127 3.86 -7.14 -19.64
C VAL A 127 4.65 -7.73 -20.79
N LYS A 128 4.38 -9.00 -21.12
CA LYS A 128 5.06 -9.71 -22.22
C LYS A 128 4.29 -9.65 -23.53
N ASP A 129 2.95 -9.66 -23.46
CA ASP A 129 2.10 -9.56 -24.65
C ASP A 129 2.22 -8.20 -25.33
N PRO A 130 2.50 -8.13 -26.65
CA PRO A 130 2.70 -6.85 -27.35
C PRO A 130 1.47 -5.95 -27.40
N HIS A 131 0.26 -6.54 -27.48
CA HIS A 131 -0.99 -5.75 -27.52
C HIS A 131 -1.30 -5.16 -26.15
N LEU A 132 -1.18 -5.97 -25.10
CA LEU A 132 -1.34 -5.49 -23.72
C LEU A 132 -0.26 -4.47 -23.34
N LYS A 133 0.98 -4.68 -23.82
CA LYS A 133 2.07 -3.72 -23.62
C LYS A 133 1.74 -2.34 -24.20
N ARG A 134 1.24 -2.29 -25.42
CA ARG A 134 0.86 -1.05 -26.08
C ARG A 134 -0.29 -0.36 -25.33
N ALA A 135 -1.37 -1.09 -25.05
CA ALA A 135 -2.52 -0.56 -24.32
C ALA A 135 -2.14 -0.03 -22.93
N ALA A 136 -1.29 -0.77 -22.19
CA ALA A 136 -0.80 -0.34 -20.89
C ALA A 136 0.04 0.94 -20.98
N LEU A 137 0.94 1.05 -21.97
CA LEU A 137 1.74 2.25 -22.17
C LEU A 137 0.86 3.46 -22.52
N GLU A 138 -0.08 3.31 -23.44
CA GLU A 138 -1.02 4.38 -23.82
C GLU A 138 -1.83 4.91 -22.63
N MET A 139 -2.23 4.04 -21.72
CA MET A 139 -2.96 4.43 -20.51
C MET A 139 -2.04 5.15 -19.52
N LEU A 140 -0.89 4.57 -19.20
CA LEU A 140 0.04 5.11 -18.20
C LEU A 140 0.67 6.43 -18.67
N GLU A 141 0.91 6.62 -19.96
CA GLU A 141 1.41 7.88 -20.54
C GLU A 141 0.40 9.04 -20.39
N LYS A 142 -0.88 8.73 -20.26
CA LYS A 142 -1.92 9.70 -19.90
C LYS A 142 -1.99 9.98 -18.38
N GLY A 143 -1.11 9.37 -17.58
CA GLY A 143 -1.12 9.49 -16.12
C GLY A 143 -2.27 8.73 -15.45
N VAL A 144 -2.88 7.77 -16.15
CA VAL A 144 -3.98 6.95 -15.63
C VAL A 144 -3.44 5.60 -15.18
N VAL A 145 -3.97 5.07 -14.10
CA VAL A 145 -3.70 3.71 -13.60
C VAL A 145 -4.88 2.79 -13.89
N PRO A 146 -4.66 1.46 -13.96
CA PRO A 146 -5.74 0.51 -14.18
C PRO A 146 -6.80 0.57 -13.08
N TYR A 147 -8.08 0.60 -13.47
CA TYR A 147 -9.18 0.45 -12.52
C TYR A 147 -9.04 -0.87 -11.74
N PRO A 148 -9.31 -0.95 -10.44
CA PRO A 148 -9.96 0.08 -9.60
C PRO A 148 -9.00 1.08 -8.93
N ASP A 149 -7.74 1.13 -9.30
CA ASP A 149 -6.75 1.99 -8.65
C ASP A 149 -6.97 3.46 -9.03
N GLU A 150 -6.73 4.34 -8.06
CA GLU A 150 -6.66 5.79 -8.22
C GLU A 150 -5.33 6.30 -7.69
N LEU A 151 -4.93 7.50 -8.06
CA LEU A 151 -3.66 8.06 -7.60
C LEU A 151 -3.82 8.80 -6.26
N LEU A 152 -2.88 8.57 -5.34
CA LEU A 152 -2.73 9.41 -4.16
C LEU A 152 -2.53 10.88 -4.59
N THR A 153 -3.30 11.78 -4.01
CA THR A 153 -3.25 13.23 -4.32
C THR A 153 -2.31 13.99 -3.40
N ARG A 154 -2.09 13.51 -2.17
CA ARG A 154 -1.23 14.11 -1.16
C ARG A 154 -0.01 13.26 -0.87
N ASP A 155 0.95 13.83 -0.17
CA ASP A 155 2.13 13.12 0.32
C ASP A 155 1.74 12.13 1.42
N VAL A 156 2.43 10.99 1.43
CA VAL A 156 2.29 9.98 2.47
C VAL A 156 3.13 10.37 3.68
N VAL A 157 2.55 10.25 4.85
CA VAL A 157 3.24 10.45 6.13
C VAL A 157 3.36 9.11 6.85
N ILE A 158 4.58 8.74 7.22
CA ILE A 158 4.90 7.60 8.07
C ILE A 158 5.83 8.12 9.18
N ALA A 159 5.35 8.15 10.41
CA ALA A 159 6.19 8.54 11.54
C ALA A 159 7.26 7.48 11.80
N SER A 160 8.44 7.89 12.25
CA SER A 160 9.56 6.97 12.49
C SER A 160 9.61 6.43 13.93
N ASP A 161 8.90 7.07 14.86
CA ASP A 161 8.98 6.82 16.29
C ASP A 161 7.68 6.27 16.91
N LYS A 162 6.64 6.15 16.11
CA LYS A 162 5.33 5.66 16.54
C LYS A 162 4.54 5.12 15.35
N LEU A 163 3.59 4.25 15.61
CA LEU A 163 2.61 3.87 14.59
C LEU A 163 1.69 5.06 14.31
N HIS A 164 1.99 5.78 13.24
CA HIS A 164 1.15 6.84 12.69
C HIS A 164 1.38 6.92 11.18
N LEU A 165 0.37 6.50 10.45
CA LEU A 165 0.32 6.49 9.00
C LEU A 165 -0.76 7.46 8.54
N ASP A 166 -0.47 8.26 7.50
CA ASP A 166 -1.46 9.05 6.77
C ASP A 166 -1.20 8.90 5.27
N PHE A 167 -2.12 8.25 4.57
CA PHE A 167 -2.08 8.00 3.13
C PHE A 167 -3.28 8.70 2.51
N ASP A 168 -3.11 9.96 2.21
CA ASP A 168 -4.14 10.80 1.58
C ASP A 168 -5.42 10.94 2.43
N GLY A 169 -5.27 11.11 3.75
CA GLY A 169 -6.36 11.21 4.70
C GLY A 169 -6.87 9.88 5.24
N ASN A 170 -6.45 8.76 4.65
CA ASN A 170 -6.62 7.46 5.27
C ASN A 170 -5.55 7.31 6.34
N THR A 171 -5.96 7.26 7.62
CA THR A 171 -5.00 7.23 8.71
C THR A 171 -5.12 5.96 9.53
N PHE A 172 -3.98 5.44 9.97
CA PHE A 172 -3.92 4.36 10.94
C PHE A 172 -2.88 4.70 12.01
N HIS A 173 -3.31 4.77 13.25
CA HIS A 173 -2.41 5.14 14.34
C HIS A 173 -2.76 4.49 15.67
N LYS A 174 -1.75 4.37 16.54
CA LYS A 174 -1.89 3.89 17.90
C LYS A 174 -1.90 5.06 18.88
N LYS A 175 -2.90 5.10 19.74
CA LYS A 175 -3.00 6.08 20.84
C LYS A 175 -2.08 5.69 22.01
N LYS A 176 -1.78 6.64 22.89
CA LYS A 176 -0.97 6.42 24.10
C LYS A 176 -1.55 5.35 25.04
N ASN A 177 -2.86 5.16 25.03
CA ASN A 177 -3.52 4.10 25.82
C ASN A 177 -3.49 2.71 25.18
N GLY A 178 -2.76 2.54 24.05
CA GLY A 178 -2.63 1.29 23.33
C GLY A 178 -3.73 1.01 22.30
N ASN A 179 -4.79 1.80 22.23
CA ASN A 179 -5.87 1.62 21.27
C ASN A 179 -5.43 2.03 19.86
N TYR A 180 -5.84 1.26 18.88
CA TYR A 180 -5.66 1.60 17.47
C TYR A 180 -6.85 2.40 16.96
N VAL A 181 -6.58 3.35 16.07
CA VAL A 181 -7.60 4.15 15.39
C VAL A 181 -7.37 4.08 13.90
N LEU A 182 -8.39 3.70 13.18
CA LEU A 182 -8.45 3.73 11.72
C LEU A 182 -9.45 4.80 11.31
N HIS A 183 -9.03 5.69 10.41
CA HIS A 183 -9.90 6.61 9.72
C HIS A 183 -9.77 6.37 8.22
N LEU A 184 -10.89 6.12 7.55
CA LEU A 184 -10.94 5.89 6.11
C LEU A 184 -11.57 7.12 5.46
N HIS A 185 -10.81 7.75 4.59
CA HIS A 185 -11.28 8.88 3.79
C HIS A 185 -12.06 8.36 2.59
N HIS A 186 -13.14 9.02 2.20
CA HIS A 186 -14.11 8.59 1.19
C HIS A 186 -15.00 7.38 1.57
N ALA A 187 -15.00 6.94 2.82
CA ALA A 187 -15.98 5.95 3.27
C ALA A 187 -17.33 6.64 3.55
N GLU A 188 -18.17 6.78 2.53
CA GLU A 188 -19.59 7.12 2.68
C GLU A 188 -20.40 5.82 2.72
N LEU A 189 -21.10 5.57 3.82
CA LEU A 189 -21.92 4.37 4.05
C LEU A 189 -23.41 4.71 4.09
#